data_aacea9585136fa1386bfcca1bb5d8b48
#
_entry.id   aacea9585136fa1386bfcca1bb5d8b48
#
_cell.length_a   1.000
_cell.length_b   1.000
_cell.length_c   1.000
_cell.angle_alpha   90.00
_cell.angle_beta   90.00
_cell.angle_gamma   90.00
#
_symmetry.space_group_name_H-M   'P 1'
#
loop_
_entity.id
_entity.type
_entity.pdbx_description
1 polymer ?
#
loop_
_entity_poly.entity_id
_entity_poly.type
_entity_poly.pdbx_seq_one_letter_code
_entity_poly.pdbx_strand_id
1 'polypeptide(L)'
;MSKITGIIIGLTIFFIIVAYNSLFFVEQRIQALVLQFGEPVRVIQEPGLNFKIPLAQNIVKFDKRILLFDNRSEEIIAADKKRLIVDAFVRYKIVDPLKFYQTVRFEAALNNRLGSVVNNSLRAVLGRVPLKAVISDRRELLMKEVTGLVASRATQFGISIEEVRIKKADLPSENSEAIYRRMQTERQQEAAQIRAVGEEKSRIIKAEAEKNKTVLLAEAERDGEILRGEGDAKKNKILGEAFSKDPDFFAFYRAMQAYSKALTEGDTTMVLSPKSEFFEFFGNADGAN
;
A
#
# COMPACT_ATOMS: atom_id res chain seq x y z
N MET A 1 -38.53 -77.41 37.40
CA MET A 1 -38.92 -76.24 36.62
C MET A 1 -39.40 -76.74 35.26
N SER A 2 -40.66 -76.44 34.87
CA SER A 2 -41.23 -76.95 33.60
C SER A 2 -40.45 -76.40 32.43
N LYS A 3 -40.35 -77.21 31.36
CA LYS A 3 -39.69 -76.77 30.09
C LYS A 3 -40.25 -75.45 29.59
N ILE A 4 -41.48 -75.14 29.85
CA ILE A 4 -42.22 -73.89 29.55
C ILE A 4 -41.59 -72.67 30.27
N THR A 5 -41.25 -72.82 31.59
CA THR A 5 -40.66 -71.75 32.42
C THR A 5 -39.26 -71.40 31.90
N GLY A 6 -38.48 -72.37 31.48
CA GLY A 6 -37.19 -72.15 30.84
C GLY A 6 -37.24 -71.40 29.50
N ILE A 7 -38.26 -71.73 28.70
CA ILE A 7 -38.49 -71.03 27.40
C ILE A 7 -38.91 -69.55 27.65
N ILE A 8 -39.78 -69.30 28.60
CA ILE A 8 -40.27 -67.94 28.97
C ILE A 8 -39.11 -67.11 29.47
N ILE A 9 -38.24 -67.63 30.33
CA ILE A 9 -37.06 -66.95 30.86
C ILE A 9 -36.11 -66.62 29.68
N GLY A 10 -35.85 -67.57 28.78
CA GLY A 10 -35.01 -67.36 27.62
C GLY A 10 -35.54 -66.26 26.70
N LEU A 11 -36.85 -66.25 26.45
CA LEU A 11 -37.53 -65.24 25.63
C LEU A 11 -37.48 -63.84 26.25
N THR A 12 -37.66 -63.76 27.59
CA THR A 12 -37.53 -62.49 28.33
C THR A 12 -36.13 -61.93 28.28
N ILE A 13 -35.10 -62.77 28.48
CA ILE A 13 -33.69 -62.36 28.37
C ILE A 13 -33.37 -61.91 26.92
N PHE A 14 -33.83 -62.60 25.93
CA PHE A 14 -33.68 -62.24 24.53
C PHE A 14 -34.31 -60.86 24.27
N PHE A 15 -35.50 -60.60 24.73
CA PHE A 15 -36.20 -59.31 24.56
C PHE A 15 -35.49 -58.19 25.27
N ILE A 16 -34.92 -58.40 26.48
CA ILE A 16 -34.14 -57.45 27.20
C ILE A 16 -32.87 -57.11 26.42
N ILE A 17 -32.19 -58.11 25.88
CA ILE A 17 -30.97 -57.90 25.06
C ILE A 17 -31.28 -57.10 23.80
N VAL A 18 -32.39 -57.42 23.12
CA VAL A 18 -32.83 -56.68 21.93
C VAL A 18 -33.19 -55.23 22.30
N ALA A 19 -33.92 -55.00 23.37
CA ALA A 19 -34.29 -53.67 23.86
C ALA A 19 -33.05 -52.84 24.22
N TYR A 20 -32.09 -53.44 24.89
CA TYR A 20 -30.84 -52.77 25.26
C TYR A 20 -30.04 -52.35 24.02
N ASN A 21 -29.91 -53.21 23.02
CA ASN A 21 -29.23 -52.92 21.77
C ASN A 21 -29.99 -51.95 20.86
N SER A 22 -31.27 -51.75 21.10
CA SER A 22 -32.15 -50.81 20.36
C SER A 22 -31.97 -49.37 20.72
N LEU A 23 -31.52 -49.09 21.94
CA LEU A 23 -31.35 -47.74 22.44
C LEU A 23 -29.94 -47.23 22.20
N PHE A 24 -29.83 -45.96 21.77
CA PHE A 24 -28.56 -45.28 21.69
C PHE A 24 -28.71 -43.82 22.05
N PHE A 25 -27.62 -43.23 22.55
CA PHE A 25 -27.60 -41.83 22.95
C PHE A 25 -26.78 -41.00 21.93
N VAL A 26 -27.34 -39.84 21.54
CA VAL A 26 -26.70 -38.85 20.70
C VAL A 26 -26.25 -37.70 21.59
N GLU A 27 -24.94 -37.47 21.65
CA GLU A 27 -24.35 -36.38 22.40
C GLU A 27 -24.57 -35.05 21.68
N GLN A 28 -24.49 -33.92 22.41
CA GLN A 28 -24.67 -32.58 21.86
C GLN A 28 -23.64 -32.21 20.77
N ARG A 29 -22.46 -32.84 20.83
CA ARG A 29 -21.36 -32.61 19.89
C ARG A 29 -21.48 -33.41 18.60
N ILE A 30 -22.39 -34.38 18.55
CA ILE A 30 -22.51 -35.41 17.51
C ILE A 30 -23.86 -35.28 16.84
N GLN A 31 -23.92 -35.52 15.57
CA GLN A 31 -25.13 -35.80 14.81
C GLN A 31 -25.05 -37.22 14.26
N ALA A 32 -26.14 -37.89 14.19
CA ALA A 32 -26.18 -39.29 13.82
C ALA A 32 -27.00 -39.50 12.53
N LEU A 33 -26.51 -40.35 11.65
CA LEU A 33 -27.22 -40.82 10.48
C LEU A 33 -27.52 -42.29 10.67
N VAL A 34 -28.83 -42.62 10.69
CA VAL A 34 -29.30 -44.00 10.79
C VAL A 34 -29.36 -44.59 9.36
N LEU A 35 -28.63 -45.64 9.17
CA LEU A 35 -28.61 -46.42 7.92
C LEU A 35 -29.36 -47.72 8.10
N GLN A 36 -30.22 -48.08 7.17
CA GLN A 36 -30.86 -49.40 7.10
C GLN A 36 -30.34 -50.14 5.86
N PHE A 37 -29.70 -51.27 6.10
CA PHE A 37 -29.02 -52.04 5.04
C PHE A 37 -28.08 -51.22 4.14
N GLY A 38 -27.49 -50.13 4.70
CA GLY A 38 -26.57 -49.21 4.00
C GLY A 38 -27.26 -47.98 3.40
N GLU A 39 -28.57 -47.90 3.35
CA GLU A 39 -29.31 -46.75 2.87
C GLU A 39 -29.65 -45.77 4.01
N PRO A 40 -29.50 -44.46 3.84
CA PRO A 40 -29.83 -43.47 4.84
C PRO A 40 -31.34 -43.32 5.00
N VAL A 41 -31.86 -43.57 6.21
CA VAL A 41 -33.29 -43.50 6.52
C VAL A 41 -33.65 -42.26 7.35
N ARG A 42 -32.80 -41.89 8.33
CA ARG A 42 -33.10 -40.83 9.27
C ARG A 42 -31.85 -40.11 9.73
N VAL A 43 -31.92 -38.76 9.79
CA VAL A 43 -30.90 -37.88 10.37
C VAL A 43 -31.35 -37.45 11.74
N ILE A 44 -30.50 -37.54 12.74
CA ILE A 44 -30.74 -37.12 14.12
C ILE A 44 -29.73 -36.02 14.45
N GLN A 45 -30.18 -34.79 14.56
CA GLN A 45 -29.36 -33.62 14.87
C GLN A 45 -29.53 -33.14 16.33
N GLU A 46 -30.62 -33.58 16.99
CA GLU A 46 -30.88 -33.23 18.39
C GLU A 46 -30.26 -34.24 19.35
N PRO A 47 -29.67 -33.79 20.45
CA PRO A 47 -29.11 -34.67 21.45
C PRO A 47 -30.23 -35.37 22.23
N GLY A 48 -30.01 -36.60 22.64
CA GLY A 48 -30.97 -37.36 23.42
C GLY A 48 -30.91 -38.84 23.15
N LEU A 49 -31.85 -39.53 23.82
CA LEU A 49 -32.03 -40.97 23.67
C LEU A 49 -32.86 -41.26 22.41
N ASN A 50 -32.33 -42.10 21.56
CA ASN A 50 -32.95 -42.48 20.30
C ASN A 50 -33.03 -43.99 20.15
N PHE A 51 -33.90 -44.43 19.24
CA PHE A 51 -34.17 -45.82 18.97
C PHE A 51 -33.65 -46.25 17.59
N LYS A 52 -33.07 -47.44 17.52
CA LYS A 52 -32.74 -48.12 16.26
C LYS A 52 -33.22 -49.56 16.25
N ILE A 53 -33.44 -50.11 15.09
CA ILE A 53 -33.76 -51.51 14.94
C ILE A 53 -32.41 -52.30 14.94
N PRO A 54 -32.17 -53.13 16.00
CA PRO A 54 -30.94 -53.90 16.06
C PRO A 54 -30.88 -54.84 14.86
N LEU A 55 -29.65 -55.18 14.39
CA LEU A 55 -29.36 -56.00 13.25
C LEU A 55 -29.68 -55.38 11.86
N ALA A 56 -30.74 -54.57 11.72
CA ALA A 56 -31.14 -53.95 10.47
C ALA A 56 -30.55 -52.55 10.27
N GLN A 57 -30.37 -51.80 11.40
CA GLN A 57 -29.95 -50.42 11.35
C GLN A 57 -28.56 -50.23 11.96
N ASN A 58 -27.71 -49.51 11.22
CA ASN A 58 -26.40 -49.04 11.64
C ASN A 58 -26.41 -47.51 11.84
N ILE A 59 -25.58 -47.00 12.74
CA ILE A 59 -25.48 -45.59 13.02
C ILE A 59 -24.09 -45.10 12.61
N VAL A 60 -24.06 -44.06 11.78
CA VAL A 60 -22.85 -43.29 11.47
C VAL A 60 -22.93 -41.98 12.22
N LYS A 61 -21.91 -41.71 13.00
CA LYS A 61 -21.80 -40.49 13.82
C LYS A 61 -20.86 -39.49 13.12
N PHE A 62 -21.30 -38.21 13.06
CA PHE A 62 -20.52 -37.12 12.53
C PHE A 62 -20.36 -36.02 13.60
N ASP A 63 -19.21 -35.38 13.65
CA ASP A 63 -18.99 -34.27 14.57
C ASP A 63 -19.78 -33.03 14.08
N LYS A 64 -20.47 -32.35 14.98
CA LYS A 64 -21.29 -31.15 14.74
C LYS A 64 -20.48 -29.87 14.95
N ARG A 65 -19.30 -29.97 15.57
CA ARG A 65 -18.42 -28.84 15.86
C ARG A 65 -17.74 -28.34 14.60
N ILE A 66 -17.06 -27.20 14.73
CA ILE A 66 -16.17 -26.70 13.69
C ILE A 66 -14.92 -27.57 13.68
N LEU A 67 -14.64 -28.16 12.53
CA LEU A 67 -13.50 -29.01 12.26
C LEU A 67 -12.42 -28.24 11.50
N LEU A 68 -11.17 -28.64 11.72
CA LEU A 68 -10.02 -28.07 11.03
C LEU A 68 -9.56 -29.05 9.96
N PHE A 69 -9.50 -28.57 8.72
CA PHE A 69 -8.83 -29.24 7.62
C PHE A 69 -7.51 -28.51 7.33
N ASP A 70 -6.42 -29.20 7.52
CA ASP A 70 -5.07 -28.73 7.20
C ASP A 70 -4.74 -29.11 5.76
N ASN A 71 -4.70 -28.11 4.87
CA ASN A 71 -4.40 -28.33 3.48
C ASN A 71 -2.88 -28.52 3.31
N ARG A 72 -2.47 -29.43 2.42
CA ARG A 72 -1.06 -29.58 2.08
C ARG A 72 -0.55 -28.32 1.41
N SER A 73 0.71 -27.96 1.70
CA SER A 73 1.37 -26.83 1.05
C SER A 73 1.36 -27.01 -0.47
N GLU A 74 0.94 -25.96 -1.17
CA GLU A 74 0.79 -25.96 -2.63
C GLU A 74 1.62 -24.84 -3.24
N GLU A 75 2.25 -25.13 -4.37
CA GLU A 75 2.98 -24.11 -5.13
C GLU A 75 2.02 -23.35 -6.07
N ILE A 76 1.98 -22.03 -5.92
CA ILE A 76 1.12 -21.12 -6.68
C ILE A 76 2.00 -20.05 -7.34
N ILE A 77 1.71 -19.75 -8.61
CA ILE A 77 2.38 -18.69 -9.35
C ILE A 77 1.54 -17.43 -9.25
N ALA A 78 2.09 -16.36 -8.65
CA ALA A 78 1.47 -15.03 -8.57
C ALA A 78 1.48 -14.31 -9.93
N ALA A 79 0.71 -13.22 -10.05
CA ALA A 79 0.62 -12.43 -11.29
C ALA A 79 1.98 -11.84 -11.73
N ASP A 80 2.88 -11.57 -10.80
CA ASP A 80 4.26 -11.11 -11.03
C ASP A 80 5.24 -12.26 -11.35
N LYS A 81 4.72 -13.44 -11.72
CA LYS A 81 5.46 -14.67 -12.09
C LYS A 81 6.35 -15.23 -10.97
N LYS A 82 6.16 -14.78 -9.73
CA LYS A 82 6.85 -15.35 -8.57
C LYS A 82 6.13 -16.60 -8.09
N ARG A 83 6.90 -17.62 -7.76
CA ARG A 83 6.40 -18.86 -7.18
C ARG A 83 6.28 -18.69 -5.66
N LEU A 84 5.16 -19.13 -5.11
CA LEU A 84 4.82 -19.10 -3.70
C LEU A 84 4.47 -20.48 -3.23
N ILE A 85 5.04 -20.92 -2.13
CA ILE A 85 4.58 -22.09 -1.38
C ILE A 85 3.57 -21.58 -0.37
N VAL A 86 2.31 -21.93 -0.58
CA VAL A 86 1.20 -21.48 0.26
C VAL A 86 0.72 -22.64 1.11
N ASP A 87 0.75 -22.46 2.40
CA ASP A 87 0.19 -23.33 3.42
C ASP A 87 -1.10 -22.71 3.96
N ALA A 88 -2.22 -23.43 3.87
CA ALA A 88 -3.53 -22.92 4.22
C ALA A 88 -4.33 -23.94 5.03
N PHE A 89 -5.23 -23.45 5.86
CA PHE A 89 -6.19 -24.28 6.57
C PHE A 89 -7.61 -23.79 6.34
N VAL A 90 -8.54 -24.70 6.52
CA VAL A 90 -9.98 -24.47 6.37
C VAL A 90 -10.68 -24.86 7.67
N ARG A 91 -11.55 -24.00 8.16
CA ARG A 91 -12.49 -24.33 9.23
C ARG A 91 -13.84 -24.58 8.62
N TYR A 92 -14.38 -25.74 8.85
CA TYR A 92 -15.64 -26.18 8.27
C TYR A 92 -16.53 -26.88 9.31
N LYS A 93 -17.81 -26.95 9.03
CA LYS A 93 -18.80 -27.65 9.83
C LYS A 93 -19.67 -28.52 8.93
N ILE A 94 -20.00 -29.73 9.38
CA ILE A 94 -20.94 -30.60 8.69
C ILE A 94 -22.35 -30.15 9.05
N VAL A 95 -23.10 -29.61 8.08
CA VAL A 95 -24.46 -29.09 8.27
C VAL A 95 -25.49 -30.11 7.83
N ASP A 96 -25.23 -30.84 6.75
CA ASP A 96 -26.10 -31.86 6.19
C ASP A 96 -25.39 -33.22 6.19
N PRO A 97 -25.61 -34.06 7.23
CA PRO A 97 -25.00 -35.37 7.33
C PRO A 97 -25.45 -36.33 6.22
N LEU A 98 -26.67 -36.18 5.70
CA LEU A 98 -27.20 -37.00 4.63
C LEU A 98 -26.42 -36.75 3.33
N LYS A 99 -26.32 -35.49 2.94
CA LYS A 99 -25.59 -35.06 1.76
C LYS A 99 -24.09 -35.37 1.88
N PHE A 100 -23.53 -35.17 3.07
CA PHE A 100 -22.14 -35.52 3.38
C PHE A 100 -21.90 -37.03 3.16
N TYR A 101 -22.76 -37.89 3.71
CA TYR A 101 -22.62 -39.34 3.55
C TYR A 101 -22.79 -39.79 2.10
N GLN A 102 -23.73 -39.23 1.35
CA GLN A 102 -23.98 -39.55 -0.04
C GLN A 102 -22.81 -39.17 -0.97
N THR A 103 -22.16 -38.01 -0.66
CA THR A 103 -21.12 -37.45 -1.55
C THR A 103 -19.71 -37.90 -1.18
N VAL A 104 -19.43 -37.98 0.13
CA VAL A 104 -18.07 -38.13 0.67
C VAL A 104 -17.93 -39.41 1.52
N ARG A 105 -18.94 -39.81 2.23
CA ARG A 105 -19.04 -40.94 3.17
C ARG A 105 -18.24 -40.76 4.46
N PHE A 106 -16.98 -40.35 4.40
CA PHE A 106 -16.08 -40.25 5.56
C PHE A 106 -15.10 -39.08 5.41
N GLU A 107 -14.59 -38.56 6.53
CA GLU A 107 -13.74 -37.36 6.57
C GLU A 107 -12.45 -37.48 5.75
N ALA A 108 -11.84 -38.64 5.68
CA ALA A 108 -10.62 -38.83 4.89
C ALA A 108 -10.86 -38.62 3.36
N ALA A 109 -12.05 -38.99 2.87
CA ALA A 109 -12.42 -38.73 1.48
C ALA A 109 -12.76 -37.25 1.24
N LEU A 110 -13.32 -36.56 2.26
CA LEU A 110 -13.50 -35.11 2.23
C LEU A 110 -12.17 -34.40 2.04
N ASN A 111 -11.15 -34.77 2.82
CA ASN A 111 -9.85 -34.11 2.81
C ASN A 111 -9.26 -34.03 1.40
N ASN A 112 -9.36 -35.09 0.62
CA ASN A 112 -8.86 -35.10 -0.76
C ASN A 112 -9.68 -34.18 -1.69
N ARG A 113 -11.00 -34.20 -1.57
CA ARG A 113 -11.89 -33.38 -2.41
C ARG A 113 -11.82 -31.89 -2.02
N LEU A 114 -11.87 -31.61 -0.71
CA LEU A 114 -11.78 -30.25 -0.19
C LEU A 114 -10.42 -29.63 -0.50
N GLY A 115 -9.32 -30.39 -0.38
CA GLY A 115 -7.99 -29.96 -0.76
C GLY A 115 -7.92 -29.49 -2.22
N SER A 116 -8.50 -30.27 -3.14
CA SER A 116 -8.56 -29.86 -4.55
C SER A 116 -9.38 -28.58 -4.76
N VAL A 117 -10.52 -28.43 -4.07
CA VAL A 117 -11.35 -27.22 -4.14
C VAL A 117 -10.60 -26.01 -3.59
N VAL A 118 -9.92 -26.17 -2.45
CA VAL A 118 -9.13 -25.10 -1.81
C VAL A 118 -7.97 -24.68 -2.71
N ASN A 119 -7.19 -25.64 -3.21
CA ASN A 119 -6.05 -25.36 -4.08
C ASN A 119 -6.46 -24.63 -5.36
N ASN A 120 -7.54 -25.07 -6.00
CA ASN A 120 -8.05 -24.43 -7.20
C ASN A 120 -8.55 -23.00 -6.89
N SER A 121 -9.18 -22.78 -5.74
CA SER A 121 -9.67 -21.46 -5.34
C SER A 121 -8.52 -20.53 -4.96
N LEU A 122 -7.52 -21.02 -4.22
CA LEU A 122 -6.29 -20.27 -3.91
C LEU A 122 -5.57 -19.88 -5.20
N ARG A 123 -5.37 -20.81 -6.12
CA ARG A 123 -4.73 -20.54 -7.42
C ARG A 123 -5.50 -19.52 -8.25
N ALA A 124 -6.83 -19.60 -8.25
CA ALA A 124 -7.68 -18.66 -9.00
C ALA A 124 -7.61 -17.23 -8.48
N VAL A 125 -7.50 -17.04 -7.15
CA VAL A 125 -7.44 -15.71 -6.52
C VAL A 125 -6.02 -15.20 -6.46
N LEU A 126 -5.06 -15.99 -5.94
CA LEU A 126 -3.68 -15.54 -5.75
C LEU A 126 -2.92 -15.40 -7.07
N GLY A 127 -3.26 -16.17 -8.09
CA GLY A 127 -2.66 -16.05 -9.43
C GLY A 127 -2.98 -14.73 -10.15
N ARG A 128 -3.99 -13.99 -9.72
CA ARG A 128 -4.38 -12.69 -10.31
C ARG A 128 -3.72 -11.49 -9.65
N VAL A 129 -3.06 -11.67 -8.52
CA VAL A 129 -2.49 -10.59 -7.71
C VAL A 129 -0.97 -10.75 -7.57
N PRO A 130 -0.21 -9.65 -7.43
CA PRO A 130 1.22 -9.73 -7.19
C PRO A 130 1.50 -10.19 -5.74
N LEU A 131 2.68 -10.79 -5.54
CA LEU A 131 3.16 -11.24 -4.22
C LEU A 131 2.94 -10.21 -3.12
N LYS A 132 3.23 -8.94 -3.38
CA LYS A 132 3.06 -7.85 -2.42
C LYS A 132 1.64 -7.76 -1.86
N ALA A 133 0.62 -8.02 -2.68
CA ALA A 133 -0.78 -7.98 -2.23
C ALA A 133 -1.13 -9.15 -1.30
N VAL A 134 -0.48 -10.30 -1.46
CA VAL A 134 -0.69 -11.48 -0.60
C VAL A 134 -0.13 -11.27 0.82
N ILE A 135 0.94 -10.45 0.94
CA ILE A 135 1.64 -10.20 2.21
C ILE A 135 1.15 -8.92 2.91
N SER A 136 0.47 -8.02 2.17
CA SER A 136 -0.01 -6.72 2.67
C SER A 136 -1.41 -6.78 3.27
N ASP A 137 -1.96 -5.62 3.65
CA ASP A 137 -3.31 -5.42 4.20
C ASP A 137 -4.44 -5.94 3.30
N ARG A 138 -4.17 -6.15 2.00
CA ARG A 138 -5.13 -6.75 1.07
C ARG A 138 -5.36 -8.25 1.30
N ARG A 139 -4.51 -8.91 2.09
CA ARG A 139 -4.62 -10.34 2.40
C ARG A 139 -5.99 -10.72 2.95
N GLU A 140 -6.57 -9.90 3.81
CA GLU A 140 -7.90 -10.19 4.39
C GLU A 140 -9.01 -10.23 3.32
N LEU A 141 -8.99 -9.28 2.38
CA LEU A 141 -9.96 -9.25 1.27
C LEU A 141 -9.79 -10.47 0.36
N LEU A 142 -8.55 -10.84 0.05
CA LEU A 142 -8.26 -12.04 -0.75
C LEU A 142 -8.75 -13.31 -0.05
N MET A 143 -8.58 -13.42 1.27
CA MET A 143 -9.07 -14.56 2.03
C MET A 143 -10.59 -14.62 2.09
N LYS A 144 -11.29 -13.50 2.15
CA LYS A 144 -12.76 -13.46 2.03
C LYS A 144 -13.22 -13.94 0.67
N GLU A 145 -12.55 -13.54 -0.41
CA GLU A 145 -12.85 -14.01 -1.77
C GLU A 145 -12.61 -15.52 -1.92
N VAL A 146 -11.46 -16.02 -1.43
CA VAL A 146 -11.16 -17.46 -1.42
C VAL A 146 -12.22 -18.22 -0.61
N THR A 147 -12.57 -17.74 0.58
CA THR A 147 -13.61 -18.37 1.43
C THR A 147 -14.94 -18.45 0.69
N GLY A 148 -15.36 -17.38 0.01
CA GLY A 148 -16.58 -17.37 -0.80
C GLY A 148 -16.58 -18.41 -1.93
N LEU A 149 -15.45 -18.53 -2.66
CA LEU A 149 -15.30 -19.51 -3.72
C LEU A 149 -15.28 -20.96 -3.20
N VAL A 150 -14.60 -21.19 -2.08
CA VAL A 150 -14.57 -22.51 -1.44
C VAL A 150 -15.95 -22.86 -0.89
N ALA A 151 -16.61 -21.93 -0.19
CA ALA A 151 -17.93 -22.12 0.38
C ALA A 151 -18.98 -22.50 -0.68
N SER A 152 -19.02 -21.78 -1.81
CA SER A 152 -19.94 -22.06 -2.89
C SER A 152 -19.81 -23.49 -3.45
N ARG A 153 -18.57 -23.98 -3.55
CA ARG A 153 -18.27 -25.35 -4.04
C ARG A 153 -18.44 -26.41 -2.96
N ALA A 154 -18.21 -26.05 -1.70
CA ALA A 154 -18.30 -26.99 -0.57
C ALA A 154 -19.74 -27.36 -0.19
N THR A 155 -20.74 -26.56 -0.55
CA THR A 155 -22.16 -26.86 -0.32
C THR A 155 -22.61 -28.18 -0.95
N GLN A 156 -21.96 -28.61 -2.02
CA GLN A 156 -22.25 -29.91 -2.63
C GLN A 156 -21.87 -31.11 -1.75
N PHE A 157 -20.95 -30.92 -0.78
CA PHE A 157 -20.53 -31.94 0.18
C PHE A 157 -21.33 -31.94 1.48
N GLY A 158 -22.33 -31.08 1.64
CA GLY A 158 -23.11 -30.96 2.88
C GLY A 158 -22.34 -30.29 4.03
N ILE A 159 -21.30 -29.53 3.72
CA ILE A 159 -20.48 -28.78 4.68
C ILE A 159 -20.64 -27.26 4.50
N SER A 160 -20.51 -26.51 5.59
CA SER A 160 -20.39 -25.06 5.60
C SER A 160 -18.94 -24.68 5.89
N ILE A 161 -18.39 -23.76 5.12
CA ILE A 161 -17.06 -23.21 5.35
C ILE A 161 -17.22 -21.96 6.21
N GLU A 162 -16.55 -21.94 7.35
CA GLU A 162 -16.53 -20.78 8.25
C GLU A 162 -15.44 -19.79 7.82
N GLU A 163 -14.24 -20.31 7.54
CA GLU A 163 -13.13 -19.50 7.05
C GLU A 163 -12.05 -20.32 6.33
N VAL A 164 -11.34 -19.66 5.42
CA VAL A 164 -10.11 -20.16 4.83
C VAL A 164 -9.00 -19.17 5.16
N ARG A 165 -7.89 -19.64 5.72
CA ARG A 165 -6.72 -18.80 6.03
C ARG A 165 -5.42 -19.42 5.55
N ILE A 166 -4.56 -18.57 5.05
CA ILE A 166 -3.16 -18.92 4.79
C ILE A 166 -2.41 -18.91 6.13
N LYS A 167 -1.73 -19.99 6.49
CA LYS A 167 -0.80 -20.04 7.61
C LYS A 167 0.50 -19.35 7.24
N LYS A 168 1.06 -19.75 6.08
CA LYS A 168 2.37 -19.37 5.62
C LYS A 168 2.36 -19.19 4.11
N ALA A 169 3.07 -18.19 3.63
CA ALA A 169 3.31 -17.97 2.22
C ALA A 169 4.79 -17.64 2.04
N ASP A 170 5.55 -18.60 1.56
CA ASP A 170 7.00 -18.50 1.38
C ASP A 170 7.41 -18.60 -0.07
N LEU A 171 8.62 -18.15 -0.35
CA LEU A 171 9.29 -18.43 -1.61
C LEU A 171 9.98 -19.81 -1.54
N PRO A 172 10.01 -20.57 -2.64
CA PRO A 172 10.75 -21.84 -2.69
C PRO A 172 12.21 -21.66 -2.26
N SER A 173 12.70 -22.52 -1.39
CA SER A 173 14.05 -22.42 -0.80
C SER A 173 15.17 -22.53 -1.84
N GLU A 174 14.97 -23.30 -2.88
CA GLU A 174 15.99 -23.60 -3.88
C GLU A 174 16.45 -22.40 -4.74
N ASN A 175 15.65 -21.33 -4.79
CA ASN A 175 15.95 -20.12 -5.56
C ASN A 175 15.88 -18.83 -4.72
N SER A 176 15.67 -18.93 -3.43
CA SER A 176 15.42 -17.77 -2.56
C SER A 176 16.53 -16.72 -2.66
N GLU A 177 17.79 -17.13 -2.66
CA GLU A 177 18.93 -16.20 -2.71
C GLU A 177 19.04 -15.46 -4.05
N ALA A 178 18.81 -16.14 -5.16
CA ALA A 178 18.80 -15.50 -6.49
C ALA A 178 17.62 -14.54 -6.64
N ILE A 179 16.46 -14.90 -6.10
CA ILE A 179 15.26 -14.05 -6.09
C ILE A 179 15.49 -12.82 -5.19
N TYR A 180 16.08 -12.98 -4.00
CA TYR A 180 16.41 -11.86 -3.11
C TYR A 180 17.41 -10.90 -3.76
N ARG A 181 18.48 -11.41 -4.39
CA ARG A 181 19.44 -10.57 -5.14
C ARG A 181 18.74 -9.80 -6.26
N ARG A 182 17.88 -10.46 -7.02
CA ARG A 182 17.11 -9.81 -8.08
C ARG A 182 16.19 -8.73 -7.53
N MET A 183 15.43 -9.02 -6.45
CA MET A 183 14.57 -8.03 -5.79
C MET A 183 15.38 -6.84 -5.27
N GLN A 184 16.55 -7.08 -4.71
CA GLN A 184 17.45 -6.02 -4.24
C GLN A 184 17.92 -5.13 -5.42
N THR A 185 18.31 -5.75 -6.54
CA THR A 185 18.70 -5.02 -7.75
C THR A 185 17.55 -4.20 -8.33
N GLU A 186 16.34 -4.78 -8.43
CA GLU A 186 15.14 -4.07 -8.88
C GLU A 186 14.82 -2.87 -7.98
N ARG A 187 14.95 -3.02 -6.65
CA ARG A 187 14.74 -1.92 -5.71
C ARG A 187 15.80 -0.83 -5.80
N GLN A 188 17.06 -1.21 -6.03
CA GLN A 188 18.14 -0.24 -6.27
C GLN A 188 17.91 0.55 -7.55
N GLN A 189 17.46 -0.11 -8.63
CA GLN A 189 17.13 0.54 -9.90
C GLN A 189 15.94 1.50 -9.74
N GLU A 190 14.84 1.07 -9.08
CA GLU A 190 13.68 1.91 -8.78
C GLU A 190 14.10 3.16 -7.98
N ALA A 191 14.90 2.96 -6.93
CA ALA A 191 15.39 4.06 -6.11
C ALA A 191 16.32 5.01 -6.88
N ALA A 192 17.16 4.48 -7.78
CA ALA A 192 18.03 5.30 -8.65
C ALA A 192 17.19 6.12 -9.63
N GLN A 193 16.17 5.52 -10.23
CA GLN A 193 15.25 6.21 -11.14
C GLN A 193 14.50 7.34 -10.44
N ILE A 194 13.95 7.08 -9.24
CA ILE A 194 13.23 8.11 -8.46
C ILE A 194 14.19 9.27 -8.11
N ARG A 195 15.44 8.96 -7.70
CA ARG A 195 16.44 9.99 -7.43
C ARG A 195 16.78 10.81 -8.66
N ALA A 196 17.00 10.15 -9.82
CA ALA A 196 17.31 10.84 -11.07
C ALA A 196 16.17 11.79 -11.50
N VAL A 197 14.92 11.37 -11.40
CA VAL A 197 13.75 12.23 -11.65
C VAL A 197 13.67 13.39 -10.64
N GLY A 198 14.00 13.12 -9.37
CA GLY A 198 14.07 14.16 -8.34
C GLY A 198 15.16 15.20 -8.62
N GLU A 199 16.34 14.77 -9.04
CA GLU A 199 17.46 15.64 -9.42
C GLU A 199 17.15 16.47 -10.69
N GLU A 200 16.51 15.85 -11.68
CA GLU A 200 16.06 16.55 -12.89
C GLU A 200 15.10 17.68 -12.52
N LYS A 201 14.05 17.37 -11.77
CA LYS A 201 13.08 18.38 -11.29
C LYS A 201 13.74 19.49 -10.47
N SER A 202 14.66 19.12 -9.58
CA SER A 202 15.42 20.09 -8.78
C SER A 202 16.24 21.02 -9.66
N ARG A 203 16.92 20.51 -10.70
CA ARG A 203 17.68 21.34 -11.65
C ARG A 203 16.80 22.27 -12.45
N ILE A 204 15.65 21.80 -12.92
CA ILE A 204 14.67 22.63 -13.64
C ILE A 204 14.18 23.78 -12.76
N ILE A 205 13.74 23.49 -11.53
CA ILE A 205 13.25 24.50 -10.59
C ILE A 205 14.34 25.53 -10.25
N LYS A 206 15.58 25.07 -9.98
CA LYS A 206 16.71 25.96 -9.70
C LYS A 206 17.06 26.84 -10.89
N ALA A 207 17.10 26.29 -12.11
CA ALA A 207 17.37 27.03 -13.32
C ALA A 207 16.29 28.09 -13.61
N GLU A 208 15.02 27.74 -13.41
CA GLU A 208 13.93 28.68 -13.57
C GLU A 208 13.96 29.79 -12.52
N ALA A 209 14.25 29.47 -11.27
CA ALA A 209 14.41 30.46 -10.19
C ALA A 209 15.59 31.42 -10.47
N GLU A 210 16.74 30.91 -10.92
CA GLU A 210 17.92 31.73 -11.26
C GLU A 210 17.67 32.61 -12.48
N LYS A 211 16.97 32.07 -13.49
CA LYS A 211 16.49 32.88 -14.63
C LYS A 211 15.60 34.02 -14.18
N ASN A 212 14.59 33.72 -13.36
CA ASN A 212 13.63 34.74 -12.87
C ASN A 212 14.33 35.78 -12.02
N LYS A 213 15.28 35.36 -11.15
CA LYS A 213 16.13 36.27 -10.38
C LYS A 213 16.94 37.20 -11.27
N THR A 214 17.61 36.66 -12.29
CA THR A 214 18.43 37.42 -13.23
C THR A 214 17.59 38.44 -14.00
N VAL A 215 16.41 38.02 -14.50
CA VAL A 215 15.49 38.92 -15.19
C VAL A 215 15.01 40.03 -14.26
N LEU A 216 14.58 39.69 -13.05
CA LEU A 216 14.08 40.67 -12.07
C LEU A 216 15.17 41.70 -11.69
N LEU A 217 16.40 41.24 -11.47
CA LEU A 217 17.53 42.15 -11.18
C LEU A 217 17.84 43.09 -12.36
N ALA A 218 17.87 42.55 -13.59
CA ALA A 218 18.13 43.35 -14.79
C ALA A 218 17.00 44.37 -15.05
N GLU A 219 15.74 44.00 -14.81
CA GLU A 219 14.62 44.92 -14.90
C GLU A 219 14.70 46.03 -13.85
N ALA A 220 15.00 45.68 -12.59
CA ALA A 220 15.15 46.65 -11.52
C ALA A 220 16.32 47.62 -11.77
N GLU A 221 17.45 47.10 -12.30
CA GLU A 221 18.60 47.93 -12.67
C GLU A 221 18.27 48.86 -13.84
N ARG A 222 17.61 48.39 -14.88
CA ARG A 222 17.11 49.19 -15.99
C ARG A 222 16.19 50.30 -15.51
N ASP A 223 15.20 49.97 -14.70
CA ASP A 223 14.24 50.95 -14.18
C ASP A 223 14.93 51.97 -13.26
N GLY A 224 15.88 51.49 -12.46
CA GLY A 224 16.75 52.38 -11.63
C GLY A 224 17.56 53.37 -12.46
N GLU A 225 18.20 52.93 -13.60
CA GLU A 225 18.98 53.77 -14.51
C GLU A 225 18.04 54.76 -15.26
N ILE A 226 16.86 54.30 -15.71
CA ILE A 226 15.86 55.22 -16.30
C ILE A 226 15.45 56.32 -15.32
N LEU A 227 15.10 55.97 -14.11
CA LEU A 227 14.70 56.95 -13.08
C LEU A 227 15.85 57.92 -12.72
N ARG A 228 17.08 57.38 -12.66
CA ARG A 228 18.28 58.21 -12.44
C ARG A 228 18.54 59.17 -13.61
N GLY A 229 18.40 58.68 -14.85
CA GLY A 229 18.53 59.50 -16.06
C GLY A 229 17.45 60.60 -16.14
N GLU A 230 16.20 60.28 -15.79
CA GLU A 230 15.11 61.26 -15.71
C GLU A 230 15.36 62.31 -14.63
N GLY A 231 15.85 61.87 -13.47
CA GLY A 231 16.27 62.78 -12.38
C GLY A 231 17.37 63.70 -12.77
N ASP A 232 18.41 63.21 -13.42
CA ASP A 232 19.54 64.01 -13.91
C ASP A 232 19.10 64.96 -15.03
N ALA A 233 18.25 64.53 -15.98
CA ALA A 233 17.67 65.40 -17.02
C ALA A 233 16.88 66.57 -16.38
N LYS A 234 16.04 66.22 -15.39
CA LYS A 234 15.22 67.23 -14.69
C LYS A 234 16.09 68.22 -13.87
N LYS A 235 17.13 67.70 -13.21
CA LYS A 235 18.11 68.54 -12.53
C LYS A 235 18.83 69.47 -13.48
N ASN A 236 19.33 68.96 -14.61
CA ASN A 236 20.06 69.77 -15.61
C ASN A 236 19.15 70.82 -16.23
N LYS A 237 17.86 70.51 -16.49
CA LYS A 237 16.90 71.47 -17.00
C LYS A 237 16.66 72.60 -15.98
N ILE A 238 16.40 72.28 -14.73
CA ILE A 238 16.16 73.26 -13.67
C ILE A 238 17.40 74.16 -13.46
N LEU A 239 18.62 73.52 -13.41
CA LEU A 239 19.85 74.25 -13.29
C LEU A 239 20.13 75.14 -14.52
N GLY A 240 19.89 74.62 -15.74
CA GLY A 240 20.03 75.37 -16.98
C GLY A 240 19.12 76.60 -17.03
N GLU A 241 17.85 76.43 -16.65
CA GLU A 241 16.88 77.53 -16.57
C GLU A 241 17.27 78.57 -15.50
N ALA A 242 17.82 78.13 -14.37
CA ALA A 242 18.28 79.02 -13.32
C ALA A 242 19.54 79.82 -13.73
N PHE A 243 20.52 79.14 -14.33
CA PHE A 243 21.78 79.73 -14.70
C PHE A 243 21.70 80.61 -15.98
N SER A 244 20.73 80.39 -16.83
CA SER A 244 20.48 81.28 -18.00
C SER A 244 19.92 82.66 -17.60
N LYS A 245 19.55 82.87 -16.35
CA LYS A 245 19.07 84.17 -15.85
C LYS A 245 20.25 85.15 -15.58
N ASP A 246 21.41 84.64 -15.21
CA ASP A 246 22.61 85.42 -14.97
C ASP A 246 23.86 84.56 -15.34
N PRO A 247 24.31 84.59 -16.61
CA PRO A 247 25.43 83.80 -17.09
C PRO A 247 26.77 84.15 -16.45
N ASP A 248 27.00 85.40 -16.14
CA ASP A 248 28.25 85.88 -15.56
C ASP A 248 28.41 85.42 -14.10
N PHE A 249 27.32 85.51 -13.34
CA PHE A 249 27.32 84.93 -12.00
C PHE A 249 27.51 83.43 -12.01
N PHE A 250 26.93 82.75 -13.02
CA PHE A 250 27.13 81.30 -13.15
C PHE A 250 28.54 80.89 -13.48
N ALA A 251 29.23 81.64 -14.39
CA ALA A 251 30.64 81.43 -14.68
C ALA A 251 31.54 81.57 -13.43
N PHE A 252 31.31 82.64 -12.66
CA PHE A 252 31.96 82.85 -11.37
C PHE A 252 31.69 81.71 -10.36
N TYR A 253 30.43 81.30 -10.19
CA TYR A 253 30.07 80.21 -9.29
C TYR A 253 30.70 78.87 -9.66
N ARG A 254 30.72 78.53 -10.96
CA ARG A 254 31.37 77.32 -11.48
C ARG A 254 32.87 77.36 -11.26
N ALA A 255 33.52 78.52 -11.48
CA ALA A 255 34.94 78.65 -11.22
C ALA A 255 35.25 78.45 -9.69
N MET A 256 34.46 79.03 -8.79
CA MET A 256 34.59 78.83 -7.35
C MET A 256 34.41 77.36 -6.95
N GLN A 257 33.43 76.65 -7.53
CA GLN A 257 33.20 75.21 -7.31
C GLN A 257 34.39 74.39 -7.83
N ALA A 258 34.93 74.75 -8.98
CA ALA A 258 36.10 74.06 -9.56
C ALA A 258 37.33 74.29 -8.66
N TYR A 259 37.56 75.50 -8.14
CA TYR A 259 38.63 75.79 -7.20
C TYR A 259 38.48 74.99 -5.90
N SER A 260 37.30 74.94 -5.32
CA SER A 260 37.04 74.19 -4.10
C SER A 260 37.33 72.71 -4.26
N LYS A 261 37.03 72.14 -5.40
CA LYS A 261 37.32 70.71 -5.69
C LYS A 261 38.78 70.45 -6.07
N ALA A 262 39.39 71.34 -6.84
CA ALA A 262 40.75 71.17 -7.32
C ALA A 262 41.81 71.49 -6.26
N LEU A 263 41.50 72.42 -5.33
CA LEU A 263 42.41 72.89 -4.27
C LEU A 263 42.15 72.18 -2.93
N THR A 264 41.48 71.03 -2.91
CA THR A 264 41.32 70.25 -1.67
C THR A 264 42.67 69.64 -1.28
N GLU A 265 42.98 69.67 0.02
CA GLU A 265 44.22 69.04 0.52
C GLU A 265 44.33 67.58 0.11
N GLY A 266 45.37 67.33 -0.73
CA GLY A 266 45.68 65.99 -1.25
C GLY A 266 47.03 65.98 -1.95
N ASP A 267 47.50 64.79 -2.28
CA ASP A 267 48.84 64.48 -2.84
C ASP A 267 49.12 65.01 -4.26
N THR A 268 48.31 65.91 -4.80
CA THR A 268 48.46 66.38 -6.20
C THR A 268 49.00 67.80 -6.23
N THR A 269 50.23 67.98 -6.74
CA THR A 269 50.80 69.30 -7.01
C THR A 269 50.39 69.72 -8.42
N MET A 270 49.56 70.74 -8.55
CA MET A 270 49.22 71.34 -9.84
C MET A 270 50.16 72.50 -10.15
N VAL A 271 50.81 72.43 -11.32
CA VAL A 271 51.59 73.55 -11.84
C VAL A 271 50.78 74.27 -12.90
N LEU A 272 50.27 75.44 -12.54
CA LEU A 272 49.40 76.25 -13.41
C LEU A 272 50.02 77.61 -13.70
N SER A 273 49.79 78.17 -14.87
CA SER A 273 50.16 79.54 -15.18
C SER A 273 49.12 80.48 -14.55
N PRO A 274 49.57 81.59 -13.91
CA PRO A 274 48.70 82.62 -13.34
C PRO A 274 47.71 83.26 -14.35
N LYS A 275 48.05 83.16 -15.68
CA LYS A 275 47.25 83.70 -16.79
C LYS A 275 46.38 82.64 -17.46
N SER A 276 46.21 81.47 -16.88
CA SER A 276 45.32 80.48 -17.42
C SER A 276 43.85 80.86 -17.15
N GLU A 277 42.96 80.53 -18.09
CA GLU A 277 41.50 80.69 -17.93
C GLU A 277 40.97 80.03 -16.65
N PHE A 278 41.69 79.07 -16.11
CA PHE A 278 41.32 78.43 -14.83
C PHE A 278 41.38 79.43 -13.65
N PHE A 279 42.22 80.44 -13.65
CA PHE A 279 42.36 81.43 -12.58
C PHE A 279 41.69 82.79 -12.87
N GLU A 280 40.85 82.88 -13.89
CA GLU A 280 40.19 84.08 -14.36
C GLU A 280 39.47 84.83 -13.20
N PHE A 281 38.80 84.07 -12.33
CA PHE A 281 38.10 84.67 -11.17
C PHE A 281 38.84 84.46 -9.86
N PHE A 282 40.14 84.14 -9.79
CA PHE A 282 40.81 83.85 -8.55
C PHE A 282 41.22 85.15 -7.76
N GLY A 283 41.44 86.23 -8.45
CA GLY A 283 41.82 87.47 -7.86
C GLY A 283 40.77 88.58 -8.00
N ASN A 284 39.80 88.46 -8.83
CA ASN A 284 38.80 89.45 -9.13
C ASN A 284 37.44 88.85 -9.52
N ALA A 285 36.36 89.28 -8.92
CA ALA A 285 35.02 88.70 -9.12
C ALA A 285 34.47 88.95 -10.55
N ASP A 286 34.91 89.98 -11.21
CA ASP A 286 34.47 90.39 -12.55
C ASP A 286 35.24 89.71 -13.72
N GLY A 287 36.25 88.94 -13.39
CA GLY A 287 37.08 88.24 -14.42
C GLY A 287 37.91 89.21 -15.30
N ALA A 288 37.96 90.40 -15.02
CA ALA A 288 38.76 91.39 -15.79
C ALA A 288 40.19 91.47 -15.24
N ASN A 289 41.14 91.15 -16.08
CA ASN A 289 42.58 91.40 -15.86
C ASN A 289 42.99 92.78 -16.35
#